data_d03b89f5b43a8d9a79e7d5208f783be9
#
_entry.id   d03b89f5b43a8d9a79e7d5208f783be9
#
_cell.length_a   1.000
_cell.length_b   1.000
_cell.length_c   1.000
_cell.angle_alpha   90.00
_cell.angle_beta   90.00
_cell.angle_gamma   90.00
#
_symmetry.space_group_name_H-M   'P 1'
#
loop_
_entity.id
_entity.type
_entity.pdbx_description
1 polymer ?
#
loop_
_entity_poly.entity_id
_entity_poly.type
_entity_poly.pdbx_seq_one_letter_code
_entity_poly.pdbx_strand_id
1 'polypeptide(L)'
;RVQNVLPGMEAAFVDIGTPKNAVLYRGDVQFDKEDVVEQGPEPRIEHVLQSRQLILCQVTKNPIGAKGGRLTQEVSLPGRFVVLIPDSRTYGISKRLPEDERRRLRAILDRVKPEEHGVIVRTAAENATEHELQTDMSRLLELWEDIKGVAEGHPVAQRGIRLDRVDHVMQRGDTGRGRFMDVDVH
;
A
#
# COMPACT_ATOMS: atom_id res chain seq x y z
N ARG A 1 4.06 -7.99 14.58
CA ARG A 1 5.25 -8.86 14.79
C ARG A 1 5.08 -10.17 14.03
N VAL A 2 6.08 -10.59 13.26
CA VAL A 2 6.10 -11.91 12.63
C VAL A 2 6.12 -12.99 13.71
N GLN A 3 5.14 -13.92 13.66
CA GLN A 3 5.05 -15.05 14.58
C GLN A 3 5.78 -16.27 14.01
N ASN A 4 5.36 -16.70 12.83
CA ASN A 4 5.91 -17.86 12.15
C ASN A 4 6.13 -17.57 10.67
N VAL A 5 7.25 -18.03 10.14
CA VAL A 5 7.50 -18.09 8.70
C VAL A 5 7.25 -19.51 8.23
N LEU A 6 6.49 -19.67 7.15
CA LEU A 6 6.06 -20.95 6.59
C LEU A 6 6.58 -21.11 5.16
N PRO A 7 7.81 -21.64 4.97
CA PRO A 7 8.43 -21.75 3.66
C PRO A 7 7.59 -22.55 2.66
N GLY A 8 6.97 -23.64 3.11
CA GLY A 8 6.14 -24.48 2.24
C GLY A 8 4.88 -23.83 1.69
N MET A 9 4.44 -22.70 2.29
CA MET A 9 3.27 -21.90 1.86
C MET A 9 3.71 -20.57 1.24
N GLU A 10 4.99 -20.24 1.24
CA GLU A 10 5.51 -18.91 0.89
C GLU A 10 4.72 -17.78 1.60
N ALA A 11 4.50 -17.95 2.92
CA ALA A 11 3.71 -17.06 3.74
C ALA A 11 4.28 -16.92 5.16
N ALA A 12 3.91 -15.85 5.84
CA ALA A 12 4.17 -15.65 7.25
C ALA A 12 2.88 -15.33 8.01
N PHE A 13 2.76 -15.83 9.24
CA PHE A 13 1.76 -15.39 10.18
C PHE A 13 2.30 -14.20 10.99
N VAL A 14 1.48 -13.15 11.06
CA VAL A 14 1.83 -11.89 11.70
C VAL A 14 0.81 -11.55 12.77
N ASP A 15 1.29 -11.32 13.98
CA ASP A 15 0.50 -10.76 15.06
C ASP A 15 0.32 -9.26 14.84
N ILE A 16 -0.91 -8.83 14.69
CA ILE A 16 -1.34 -7.44 14.49
C ILE A 16 -2.16 -6.92 15.68
N GLY A 17 -2.10 -7.60 16.83
CA GLY A 17 -2.87 -7.24 18.03
C GLY A 17 -4.35 -7.67 17.98
N THR A 18 -4.71 -8.55 17.07
CA THR A 18 -6.05 -9.15 16.99
C THR A 18 -6.03 -10.60 17.50
N PRO A 19 -7.20 -11.18 17.90
CA PRO A 19 -7.24 -12.57 18.39
C PRO A 19 -6.70 -13.62 17.42
N LYS A 20 -6.68 -13.29 16.11
CA LYS A 20 -6.16 -14.17 15.06
C LYS A 20 -5.00 -13.50 14.36
N ASN A 21 -3.93 -14.26 14.15
CA ASN A 21 -2.81 -13.79 13.32
C ASN A 21 -3.28 -13.54 11.89
N ALA A 22 -2.78 -12.47 11.31
CA ALA A 22 -2.94 -12.15 9.90
C ALA A 22 -1.91 -12.91 9.05
N VAL A 23 -2.15 -12.97 7.74
CA VAL A 23 -1.27 -13.66 6.78
C VAL A 23 -0.65 -12.67 5.84
N LEU A 24 0.67 -12.76 5.69
CA LEU A 24 1.47 -12.04 4.71
C LEU A 24 2.08 -13.05 3.75
N TYR A 25 1.74 -12.96 2.47
CA TYR A 25 2.30 -13.82 1.42
C TYR A 25 3.59 -13.23 0.85
N ARG A 26 4.46 -14.10 0.32
CA ARG A 26 5.73 -13.70 -0.26
C ARG A 26 5.62 -12.58 -1.30
N GLY A 27 4.64 -12.63 -2.19
CA GLY A 27 4.38 -11.60 -3.20
C GLY A 27 3.93 -10.24 -2.66
N ASP A 28 3.54 -10.18 -1.38
CA ASP A 28 3.14 -8.96 -0.68
C ASP A 28 4.26 -8.44 0.26
N VAL A 29 5.46 -9.06 0.26
CA VAL A 29 6.63 -8.66 1.05
C VAL A 29 7.51 -7.74 0.23
N GLN A 30 7.88 -6.59 0.79
CA GLN A 30 8.93 -5.72 0.25
C GLN A 30 10.28 -6.10 0.86
N PHE A 31 11.32 -6.05 0.05
CA PHE A 31 12.69 -6.32 0.47
C PHE A 31 13.67 -5.58 -0.43
N ASP A 32 14.77 -5.11 0.14
CA ASP A 32 15.89 -4.59 -0.64
C ASP A 32 16.69 -5.73 -1.22
N LYS A 33 16.98 -5.66 -2.52
CA LYS A 33 17.76 -6.69 -3.22
C LYS A 33 19.18 -6.85 -2.66
N GLU A 34 19.67 -5.81 -1.99
CA GLU A 34 21.00 -5.79 -1.36
C GLU A 34 21.02 -6.59 -0.04
N ASP A 35 19.88 -6.73 0.62
CA ASP A 35 19.75 -7.47 1.88
C ASP A 35 19.60 -8.98 1.70
N VAL A 36 19.49 -9.47 0.47
CA VAL A 36 19.23 -10.87 0.17
C VAL A 36 20.46 -11.53 -0.46
N VAL A 37 21.00 -12.52 0.23
CA VAL A 37 22.22 -13.27 -0.17
C VAL A 37 21.98 -14.21 -1.37
N GLU A 38 20.73 -14.51 -1.73
CA GLU A 38 20.40 -15.39 -2.85
C GLU A 38 20.33 -14.66 -4.18
N GLN A 39 21.12 -15.14 -5.14
CA GLN A 39 21.08 -14.72 -6.54
C GLN A 39 19.96 -15.44 -7.28
N GLY A 40 18.71 -14.99 -7.07
CA GLY A 40 17.55 -15.49 -7.78
C GLY A 40 16.56 -14.36 -8.09
N PRO A 41 15.67 -14.52 -9.08
CA PRO A 41 14.72 -13.47 -9.44
C PRO A 41 13.73 -13.16 -8.32
N GLU A 42 13.45 -14.10 -7.42
CA GLU A 42 12.58 -13.93 -6.26
C GLU A 42 13.08 -14.76 -5.08
N PRO A 43 13.64 -14.13 -4.03
CA PRO A 43 14.07 -14.85 -2.84
C PRO A 43 12.88 -15.46 -2.10
N ARG A 44 13.08 -16.63 -1.47
CA ARG A 44 12.05 -17.31 -0.69
C ARG A 44 11.71 -16.55 0.58
N ILE A 45 10.52 -16.77 1.13
CA ILE A 45 10.02 -15.99 2.27
C ILE A 45 10.91 -16.09 3.52
N GLU A 46 11.53 -17.24 3.77
CA GLU A 46 12.45 -17.46 4.88
C GLU A 46 13.76 -16.66 4.79
N HIS A 47 14.10 -16.17 3.58
CA HIS A 47 15.29 -15.34 3.36
C HIS A 47 15.01 -13.84 3.51
N VAL A 48 13.74 -13.44 3.48
CA VAL A 48 13.31 -12.03 3.58
C VAL A 48 12.61 -11.69 4.89
N LEU A 49 12.07 -12.69 5.60
CA LEU A 49 11.39 -12.51 6.89
C LEU A 49 11.91 -13.45 7.96
N GLN A 50 12.04 -12.94 9.17
CA GLN A 50 12.44 -13.71 10.34
C GLN A 50 11.34 -13.69 11.42
N SER A 51 11.23 -14.79 12.17
CA SER A 51 10.36 -14.84 13.35
C SER A 51 10.74 -13.76 14.35
N ARG A 52 9.73 -13.13 14.98
CA ARG A 52 9.84 -12.00 15.92
C ARG A 52 10.23 -10.66 15.29
N GLN A 53 10.52 -10.60 14.00
CA GLN A 53 10.77 -9.34 13.29
C GLN A 53 9.55 -8.42 13.40
N LEU A 54 9.81 -7.12 13.62
CA LEU A 54 8.79 -6.07 13.53
C LEU A 54 8.76 -5.58 12.08
N ILE A 55 7.58 -5.52 11.51
CA ILE A 55 7.36 -5.08 10.13
C ILE A 55 6.17 -4.12 10.08
N LEU A 56 6.24 -3.12 9.21
CA LEU A 56 5.10 -2.29 8.86
C LEU A 56 4.29 -3.00 7.80
N CYS A 57 2.98 -3.12 8.01
CA CYS A 57 2.07 -3.78 7.06
C CYS A 57 0.72 -3.06 7.03
N GLN A 58 0.08 -3.11 5.89
CA GLN A 58 -1.31 -2.69 5.70
C GLN A 58 -2.22 -3.91 5.62
N VAL A 59 -3.39 -3.83 6.28
CA VAL A 59 -4.44 -4.85 6.16
C VAL A 59 -5.19 -4.62 4.86
N THR A 60 -5.13 -5.57 3.94
CA THR A 60 -5.83 -5.53 2.64
C THR A 60 -7.17 -6.25 2.65
N LYS A 61 -7.34 -7.22 3.56
CA LYS A 61 -8.62 -7.93 3.77
C LYS A 61 -8.82 -8.17 5.26
N ASN A 62 -10.01 -7.87 5.74
CA ASN A 62 -10.41 -8.14 7.11
C ASN A 62 -10.50 -9.65 7.39
N PRO A 63 -10.33 -10.07 8.65
CA PRO A 63 -10.56 -11.44 9.05
C PRO A 63 -12.01 -11.86 8.75
N ILE A 64 -12.19 -13.08 8.21
CA ILE A 64 -13.51 -13.64 7.91
C ILE A 64 -13.61 -15.04 8.51
N GLY A 65 -14.58 -15.26 9.40
CA GLY A 65 -14.79 -16.55 10.04
C GLY A 65 -13.54 -17.08 10.76
N ALA A 66 -13.02 -18.22 10.36
CA ALA A 66 -11.82 -18.83 10.92
C ALA A 66 -10.50 -18.24 10.35
N LYS A 67 -10.55 -17.48 9.26
CA LYS A 67 -9.37 -16.94 8.58
C LYS A 67 -8.94 -15.59 9.17
N GLY A 68 -7.65 -15.40 9.40
CA GLY A 68 -7.05 -14.12 9.75
C GLY A 68 -7.07 -13.12 8.58
N GLY A 69 -6.78 -11.86 8.87
CA GLY A 69 -6.66 -10.81 7.85
C GLY A 69 -5.52 -11.08 6.87
N ARG A 70 -5.60 -10.49 5.67
CA ARG A 70 -4.49 -10.47 4.72
C ARG A 70 -3.72 -9.17 4.83
N LEU A 71 -2.41 -9.25 4.74
CA LEU A 71 -1.49 -8.11 4.82
C LEU A 71 -0.75 -7.91 3.51
N THR A 72 -0.24 -6.67 3.34
CA THR A 72 0.80 -6.31 2.39
C THR A 72 1.79 -5.36 3.05
N GLN A 73 3.05 -5.38 2.63
CA GLN A 73 4.03 -4.36 2.98
C GLN A 73 4.02 -3.18 2.00
N GLU A 74 3.47 -3.36 0.80
CA GLU A 74 3.27 -2.25 -0.11
C GLU A 74 2.10 -1.39 0.38
N VAL A 75 2.44 -0.35 1.14
CA VAL A 75 1.45 0.58 1.69
C VAL A 75 0.87 1.44 0.57
N SER A 76 -0.44 1.58 0.55
CA SER A 76 -1.15 2.47 -0.35
C SER A 76 -2.06 3.40 0.43
N LEU A 77 -1.93 4.70 0.19
CA LEU A 77 -2.68 5.75 0.88
C LEU A 77 -3.64 6.42 -0.11
N PRO A 78 -4.93 6.05 -0.10
CA PRO A 78 -5.90 6.62 -1.03
C PRO A 78 -6.34 8.01 -0.58
N GLY A 79 -6.09 9.00 -1.46
CA GLY A 79 -6.67 10.32 -1.39
C GLY A 79 -7.96 10.42 -2.20
N ARG A 80 -8.43 11.65 -2.39
CA ARG A 80 -9.60 11.95 -3.21
C ARG A 80 -9.31 11.70 -4.69
N PHE A 81 -8.21 12.24 -5.18
CA PHE A 81 -7.82 12.26 -6.60
C PHE A 81 -6.69 11.31 -6.92
N VAL A 82 -5.81 11.06 -5.96
CA VAL A 82 -4.63 10.22 -6.13
C VAL A 82 -4.54 9.14 -5.07
N VAL A 83 -3.79 8.08 -5.37
CA VAL A 83 -3.30 7.12 -4.38
C VAL A 83 -1.80 7.28 -4.30
N LEU A 84 -1.27 7.53 -3.10
CA LEU A 84 0.16 7.56 -2.84
C LEU A 84 0.64 6.15 -2.49
N ILE A 85 1.70 5.69 -3.12
CA ILE A 85 2.38 4.44 -2.82
C ILE A 85 3.78 4.78 -2.36
N PRO A 86 4.01 4.87 -1.04
CA PRO A 86 5.31 5.24 -0.49
C PRO A 86 6.43 4.30 -0.97
N ASP A 87 7.61 4.87 -1.17
CA ASP A 87 8.85 4.15 -1.51
C ASP A 87 8.70 3.23 -2.73
N SER A 88 7.87 3.66 -3.68
CA SER A 88 7.57 2.94 -4.92
C SER A 88 7.84 3.81 -6.13
N ARG A 89 8.13 3.17 -7.26
CA ARG A 89 8.24 3.85 -8.56
C ARG A 89 6.97 3.72 -9.40
N THR A 90 5.91 3.17 -8.81
CA THR A 90 4.62 2.98 -9.48
C THR A 90 4.05 4.32 -9.94
N TYR A 91 3.70 4.39 -11.23
CA TYR A 91 3.08 5.57 -11.83
C TYR A 91 1.93 5.12 -12.74
N GLY A 92 0.76 5.67 -12.53
CA GLY A 92 -0.39 5.28 -13.33
C GLY A 92 -1.51 6.32 -13.34
N ILE A 93 -2.32 6.28 -14.39
CA ILE A 93 -3.53 7.10 -14.53
C ILE A 93 -4.68 6.17 -14.91
N SER A 94 -5.85 6.33 -14.28
CA SER A 94 -7.01 5.50 -14.54
C SER A 94 -7.35 5.44 -16.04
N LYS A 95 -7.44 4.23 -16.58
CA LYS A 95 -7.85 3.98 -17.98
C LYS A 95 -9.30 4.38 -18.27
N ARG A 96 -10.11 4.62 -17.23
CA ARG A 96 -11.51 5.07 -17.39
C ARG A 96 -11.62 6.55 -17.76
N LEU A 97 -10.54 7.32 -17.58
CA LEU A 97 -10.51 8.72 -17.99
C LEU A 97 -10.32 8.85 -19.50
N PRO A 98 -10.95 9.87 -20.14
CA PRO A 98 -10.70 10.20 -21.54
C PRO A 98 -9.22 10.45 -21.84
N GLU A 99 -8.78 10.21 -23.07
CA GLU A 99 -7.37 10.30 -23.45
C GLU A 99 -6.78 11.72 -23.32
N ASP A 100 -7.58 12.73 -23.66
CA ASP A 100 -7.22 14.15 -23.50
C ASP A 100 -7.02 14.51 -22.03
N GLU A 101 -7.88 14.00 -21.16
CA GLU A 101 -7.80 14.21 -19.71
C GLU A 101 -6.58 13.47 -19.12
N ARG A 102 -6.30 12.25 -19.57
CA ARG A 102 -5.10 11.51 -19.15
C ARG A 102 -3.82 12.26 -19.53
N ARG A 103 -3.76 12.83 -20.74
CA ARG A 103 -2.62 13.68 -21.17
C ARG A 103 -2.46 14.94 -20.32
N ARG A 104 -3.58 15.61 -20.01
CA ARG A 104 -3.58 16.79 -19.15
C ARG A 104 -3.06 16.46 -17.74
N LEU A 105 -3.60 15.39 -17.14
CA LEU A 105 -3.20 14.96 -15.81
C LEU A 105 -1.75 14.49 -15.76
N ARG A 106 -1.26 13.81 -16.78
CA ARG A 106 0.15 13.42 -16.90
C ARG A 106 1.07 14.66 -16.89
N ALA A 107 0.77 15.67 -17.66
CA ALA A 107 1.54 16.90 -17.69
C ALA A 107 1.54 17.65 -16.34
N ILE A 108 0.47 17.56 -15.56
CA ILE A 108 0.44 18.09 -14.19
C ILE A 108 1.33 17.25 -13.27
N LEU A 109 1.17 15.93 -13.29
CA LEU A 109 1.92 15.03 -12.42
C LEU A 109 3.43 15.10 -12.63
N ASP A 110 3.87 15.24 -13.87
CA ASP A 110 5.31 15.39 -14.19
C ASP A 110 5.95 16.59 -13.48
N ARG A 111 5.14 17.57 -13.05
CA ARG A 111 5.60 18.74 -12.29
C ARG A 111 5.46 18.59 -10.77
N VAL A 112 4.45 17.83 -10.32
CA VAL A 112 4.04 17.84 -8.90
C VAL A 112 4.28 16.52 -8.19
N LYS A 113 4.57 15.44 -8.92
CA LYS A 113 4.81 14.12 -8.36
C LYS A 113 6.09 14.11 -7.51
N PRO A 114 6.05 13.54 -6.29
CA PRO A 114 7.26 13.30 -5.50
C PRO A 114 8.14 12.24 -6.19
N GLU A 115 9.46 12.45 -6.20
CA GLU A 115 10.41 11.55 -6.88
C GLU A 115 10.53 10.18 -6.20
N GLU A 116 10.42 10.16 -4.87
CA GLU A 116 10.64 8.97 -4.04
C GLU A 116 9.41 8.07 -3.91
N HIS A 117 8.24 8.53 -4.34
CA HIS A 117 6.96 7.83 -4.11
C HIS A 117 6.19 7.59 -5.41
N GLY A 118 5.49 6.47 -5.43
CA GLY A 118 4.56 6.14 -6.50
C GLY A 118 3.24 6.92 -6.39
N VAL A 119 2.62 7.20 -7.53
CA VAL A 119 1.34 7.90 -7.59
C VAL A 119 0.43 7.26 -8.64
N ILE A 120 -0.78 6.94 -8.24
CA ILE A 120 -1.84 6.48 -9.14
C ILE A 120 -2.98 7.51 -9.14
N VAL A 121 -3.32 8.05 -10.31
CA VAL A 121 -4.43 8.98 -10.46
C VAL A 121 -5.74 8.23 -10.63
N ARG A 122 -6.71 8.59 -9.81
CA ARG A 122 -8.05 7.98 -9.81
C ARG A 122 -8.96 8.63 -10.86
N THR A 123 -10.03 7.94 -11.23
CA THR A 123 -11.07 8.48 -12.11
C THR A 123 -11.70 9.77 -11.55
N ALA A 124 -11.76 9.90 -10.22
CA ALA A 124 -12.27 11.10 -9.55
C ALA A 124 -11.45 12.37 -9.82
N ALA A 125 -10.26 12.25 -10.40
CA ALA A 125 -9.41 13.39 -10.79
C ALA A 125 -9.85 14.05 -12.11
N GLU A 126 -10.91 13.56 -12.76
CA GLU A 126 -11.47 14.21 -13.93
C GLU A 126 -11.77 15.68 -13.63
N ASN A 127 -11.28 16.59 -14.47
CA ASN A 127 -11.37 18.06 -14.29
C ASN A 127 -10.72 18.62 -13.02
N ALA A 128 -10.02 17.83 -12.19
CA ALA A 128 -9.31 18.35 -11.05
C ALA A 128 -8.20 19.33 -11.48
N THR A 129 -8.05 20.41 -10.72
CA THR A 129 -7.02 21.40 -10.93
C THR A 129 -5.67 20.91 -10.40
N GLU A 130 -4.58 21.51 -10.88
CA GLU A 130 -3.24 21.25 -10.35
C GLU A 130 -3.17 21.48 -8.84
N HIS A 131 -3.77 22.56 -8.37
CA HIS A 131 -3.82 22.89 -6.93
C HIS A 131 -4.55 21.83 -6.10
N GLU A 132 -5.66 21.29 -6.60
CA GLU A 132 -6.38 20.22 -5.91
C GLU A 132 -5.58 18.93 -5.84
N LEU A 133 -4.87 18.58 -6.91
CA LEU A 133 -3.98 17.42 -6.94
C LEU A 133 -2.80 17.59 -5.97
N GLN A 134 -2.18 18.77 -5.94
CA GLN A 134 -1.10 19.09 -5.01
C GLN A 134 -1.58 19.02 -3.56
N THR A 135 -2.74 19.59 -3.26
CA THR A 135 -3.32 19.58 -1.92
C THR A 135 -3.59 18.14 -1.44
N ASP A 136 -4.18 17.31 -2.29
CA ASP A 136 -4.47 15.91 -1.97
C ASP A 136 -3.15 15.14 -1.71
N MET A 137 -2.14 15.35 -2.57
CA MET A 137 -0.83 14.73 -2.45
C MET A 137 -0.09 15.15 -1.19
N SER A 138 -0.07 16.46 -0.86
CA SER A 138 0.58 16.98 0.35
C SER A 138 0.00 16.34 1.61
N ARG A 139 -1.33 16.21 1.68
CA ARG A 139 -2.00 15.54 2.81
C ARG A 139 -1.61 14.07 2.94
N LEU A 140 -1.41 13.37 1.82
CA LEU A 140 -1.00 11.96 1.84
C LEU A 140 0.47 11.82 2.25
N LEU A 141 1.33 12.75 1.85
CA LEU A 141 2.73 12.80 2.30
C LEU A 141 2.82 13.07 3.80
N GLU A 142 2.07 14.04 4.33
CA GLU A 142 1.98 14.30 5.77
C GLU A 142 1.50 13.04 6.53
N LEU A 143 0.45 12.38 6.03
CA LEU A 143 -0.03 11.14 6.63
C LEU A 143 1.04 10.03 6.62
N TRP A 144 1.82 9.92 5.55
CA TRP A 144 2.91 8.96 5.48
C TRP A 144 4.01 9.24 6.51
N GLU A 145 4.40 10.52 6.66
CA GLU A 145 5.36 10.92 7.69
C GLU A 145 4.85 10.62 9.11
N ASP A 146 3.58 10.86 9.38
CA ASP A 146 2.95 10.50 10.66
C ASP A 146 3.02 8.99 10.92
N ILE A 147 2.73 8.17 9.90
CA ILE A 147 2.79 6.71 9.99
C ILE A 147 4.23 6.24 10.28
N LYS A 148 5.22 6.79 9.56
CA LYS A 148 6.64 6.49 9.80
C LYS A 148 7.06 6.88 11.22
N GLY A 149 6.72 8.09 11.65
CA GLY A 149 7.04 8.57 13.00
C GLY A 149 6.50 7.67 14.09
N VAL A 150 5.27 7.17 13.93
CA VAL A 150 4.68 6.20 14.87
C VAL A 150 5.38 4.84 14.82
N ALA A 151 5.73 4.38 13.62
CA ALA A 151 6.42 3.08 13.44
C ALA A 151 7.82 3.08 14.04
N GLU A 152 8.55 4.21 13.98
CA GLU A 152 9.90 4.37 14.51
C GLU A 152 9.93 4.69 16.02
N GLY A 153 8.95 5.46 16.51
CA GLY A 153 8.93 5.98 17.87
C GLY A 153 8.23 5.09 18.91
N HIS A 154 7.49 4.08 18.50
CA HIS A 154 6.79 3.21 19.42
C HIS A 154 7.24 1.75 19.26
N PRO A 155 7.47 1.01 20.35
CA PRO A 155 7.54 -0.44 20.28
C PRO A 155 6.16 -0.91 19.75
N VAL A 156 6.14 -1.35 18.51
CA VAL A 156 4.96 -1.68 17.69
C VAL A 156 4.09 -2.80 18.28
N ALA A 157 4.30 -3.13 19.54
CA ALA A 157 3.64 -4.24 20.19
C ALA A 157 2.14 -4.02 20.50
N GLN A 158 1.57 -2.80 20.40
CA GLN A 158 0.25 -2.60 21.00
C GLN A 158 -0.76 -1.71 20.27
N ARG A 159 -0.42 -1.07 19.16
CA ARG A 159 -1.41 -0.31 18.40
C ARG A 159 -1.16 -0.50 16.91
N GLY A 160 -1.82 -1.49 16.32
CA GLY A 160 -2.05 -1.43 14.89
C GLY A 160 -2.65 -0.05 14.59
N ILE A 161 -1.98 0.73 13.76
CA ILE A 161 -2.61 1.92 13.21
C ILE A 161 -3.76 1.38 12.38
N ARG A 162 -4.96 1.35 12.95
CA ARG A 162 -6.18 1.15 12.18
C ARG A 162 -6.32 2.41 11.35
N LEU A 163 -5.99 2.29 10.08
CA LEU A 163 -6.37 3.29 9.08
C LEU A 163 -7.89 3.17 8.81
N ASP A 164 -8.69 3.07 9.88
CA ASP A 164 -10.16 2.99 9.81
C ASP A 164 -10.77 4.22 9.10
N ARG A 165 -9.99 5.31 8.97
CA ARG A 165 -10.39 6.47 8.18
C ARG A 165 -10.26 6.26 6.67
N VAL A 166 -9.46 5.30 6.23
CA VAL A 166 -9.25 5.01 4.80
C VAL A 166 -10.36 4.10 4.26
N ASP A 167 -10.85 3.18 5.08
CA ASP A 167 -11.94 2.26 4.70
C ASP A 167 -13.29 2.96 4.49
N HIS A 168 -13.53 4.09 5.16
CA HIS A 168 -14.81 4.79 5.07
C HIS A 168 -15.02 5.52 3.74
N VAL A 169 -13.95 5.81 3.00
CA VAL A 169 -14.04 6.45 1.67
C VAL A 169 -14.31 5.41 0.57
N MET A 170 -13.91 4.14 0.79
CA MET A 170 -14.17 3.06 -0.17
C MET A 170 -15.55 2.41 -0.03
N GLN A 171 -16.20 2.49 1.13
CA GLN A 171 -17.50 1.83 1.36
C GLN A 171 -18.72 2.63 0.87
N ARG A 172 -18.59 3.89 0.49
CA ARG A 172 -19.71 4.70 -0.03
C ARG A 172 -19.80 4.79 -1.56
N GLY A 173 -18.97 4.10 -2.27
CA GLY A 173 -18.99 4.06 -3.72
C GLY A 173 -18.85 2.63 -4.24
N ASP A 174 -19.99 2.02 -4.51
CA ASP A 174 -20.16 0.84 -5.34
C ASP A 174 -20.16 -0.53 -4.64
N THR A 175 -21.37 -1.03 -4.41
CA THR A 175 -21.70 -2.46 -4.26
C THR A 175 -21.56 -3.17 -5.61
N GLY A 176 -20.34 -3.39 -6.07
CA GLY A 176 -20.07 -4.06 -7.32
C GLY A 176 -18.65 -4.62 -7.40
N ARG A 177 -18.52 -5.91 -7.06
CA ARG A 177 -17.43 -6.85 -7.40
C ARG A 177 -16.04 -6.23 -7.55
N GLY A 178 -15.21 -6.41 -6.53
CA GLY A 178 -13.79 -6.07 -6.55
C GLY A 178 -13.04 -6.69 -7.73
N ARG A 179 -12.81 -5.89 -8.74
CA ARG A 179 -11.70 -6.05 -9.67
C ARG A 179 -10.74 -4.91 -9.40
N PHE A 180 -9.48 -5.25 -9.21
CA PHE A 180 -8.40 -4.29 -9.28
C PHE A 180 -8.61 -3.40 -10.50
N MET A 181 -8.48 -2.08 -10.31
CA MET A 181 -8.55 -1.16 -11.44
C MET A 181 -7.46 -1.53 -12.44
N ASP A 182 -7.85 -1.73 -13.71
CA ASP A 182 -6.88 -1.75 -14.80
C ASP A 182 -6.21 -0.39 -14.88
N VAL A 183 -4.96 -0.32 -14.46
CA VAL A 183 -4.12 0.87 -14.49
C VAL A 183 -2.99 0.61 -15.46
N ASP A 184 -2.71 1.56 -16.37
CA ASP A 184 -1.50 1.52 -17.18
C ASP A 184 -0.31 1.80 -16.26
N VAL A 185 0.53 0.78 -16.06
CA VAL A 185 1.81 0.89 -15.38
C VAL A 185 2.89 0.92 -16.46
N HIS A 186 3.65 1.99 -16.49
CA HIS A 186 4.84 2.14 -17.34
C HIS A 186 6.09 2.07 -16.49
#